data_c4c916a1fb1a7c5b2415e13349c66952
#
_entry.id   c4c916a1fb1a7c5b2415e13349c66952
#
_cell.length_a   1.000
_cell.length_b   1.000
_cell.length_c   1.000
_cell.angle_alpha   90.00
_cell.angle_beta   90.00
_cell.angle_gamma   90.00
#
_symmetry.space_group_name_H-M   'P 1'
#
loop_
_entity.id
_entity.type
_entity.pdbx_description
1 polymer ?
#
loop_
_entity_poly.entity_id
_entity_poly.type
_entity_poly.pdbx_seq_one_letter_code
_entity_poly.pdbx_strand_id
1 'polypeptide(L)'
;MLPSFARPLLLLILGVVASVHAAETREPKNLFLLKQEVSAYVDSGRYLEDIAAVAAEANTWLKQRADAKKPGARLALVLDVDETLLSNLSEIRGNDFGYRPVSWVPWVRSGQAPVIVPVLGVYRTARQLGIGVIILTGRTEGDRHGTEANLRAVGVGSWVALQFKASVAPSNTGTFKAAWRERLTAEGWTIIANIGDQESDLAGGFAERDFKLPNPFYLTK
;
A
#
# COMPACT_ATOMS: atom_id res chain seq x y z
N MET A 1 82.45 28.83 39.78
CA MET A 1 82.10 28.77 38.37
C MET A 1 81.11 27.62 38.21
N LEU A 2 79.85 27.95 38.05
CA LEU A 2 78.77 26.94 37.81
C LEU A 2 78.19 27.20 36.39
N PRO A 3 78.00 26.16 35.60
CA PRO A 3 77.47 26.35 34.21
C PRO A 3 75.92 26.52 34.20
N SER A 4 75.50 27.53 33.40
CA SER A 4 74.15 27.86 33.17
C SER A 4 73.52 26.81 32.20
N PHE A 5 72.43 26.13 32.65
CA PHE A 5 71.67 25.23 31.77
C PHE A 5 70.53 26.04 31.12
N ALA A 6 70.67 26.26 29.82
CA ALA A 6 69.59 26.77 29.00
C ALA A 6 68.46 25.69 28.80
N ARG A 7 67.23 26.02 29.18
CA ARG A 7 66.06 25.17 28.95
C ARG A 7 65.48 25.44 27.55
N PRO A 8 65.24 24.46 26.72
CA PRO A 8 64.56 24.69 25.47
C PRO A 8 63.05 24.94 25.69
N LEU A 9 62.58 26.02 25.11
CA LEU A 9 61.13 26.39 25.06
C LEU A 9 60.42 25.53 24.01
N LEU A 10 59.61 24.58 24.47
CA LEU A 10 58.80 23.73 23.60
C LEU A 10 57.55 24.52 23.17
N LEU A 11 57.53 25.01 21.92
CA LEU A 11 56.35 25.66 21.32
C LEU A 11 55.31 24.58 20.98
N LEU A 12 54.22 24.54 21.74
CA LEU A 12 53.06 23.69 21.46
C LEU A 12 52.20 24.40 20.39
N ILE A 13 52.28 23.96 19.13
CA ILE A 13 51.39 24.44 18.09
C ILE A 13 50.05 23.69 18.25
N LEU A 14 49.04 24.37 18.83
CA LEU A 14 47.68 23.90 18.84
C LEU A 14 47.10 24.09 17.41
N GLY A 15 47.06 23.01 16.64
CA GLY A 15 46.34 22.96 15.38
C GLY A 15 44.81 23.02 15.61
N VAL A 16 44.19 24.14 15.33
CA VAL A 16 42.72 24.24 15.30
C VAL A 16 42.24 23.51 14.06
N VAL A 17 41.72 22.28 14.20
CA VAL A 17 41.00 21.59 13.14
C VAL A 17 39.63 22.26 13.04
N ALA A 18 39.46 23.18 12.08
CA ALA A 18 38.16 23.73 11.75
C ALA A 18 37.34 22.60 11.11
N SER A 19 36.42 22.05 11.85
CA SER A 19 35.39 21.15 11.30
C SER A 19 34.51 21.99 10.35
N VAL A 20 34.70 21.82 9.04
CA VAL A 20 33.79 22.35 8.04
C VAL A 20 32.49 21.55 8.16
N HIS A 21 31.53 22.05 8.92
CA HIS A 21 30.18 21.57 8.86
C HIS A 21 29.64 22.02 7.48
N ALA A 22 29.54 21.07 6.55
CA ALA A 22 28.75 21.31 5.34
C ALA A 22 27.33 21.67 5.80
N ALA A 23 26.85 22.84 5.41
CA ALA A 23 25.48 23.23 5.68
C ALA A 23 24.58 22.13 5.08
N GLU A 24 23.72 21.51 5.91
CA GLU A 24 22.68 20.59 5.40
C GLU A 24 21.87 21.35 4.35
N THR A 25 22.00 20.90 3.11
CA THR A 25 21.22 21.51 2.02
C THR A 25 19.75 21.19 2.27
N ARG A 26 18.88 22.21 2.20
CA ARG A 26 17.41 22.02 2.24
C ARG A 26 16.85 21.49 0.93
N GLU A 27 17.72 21.11 0.00
CA GLU A 27 17.35 20.52 -1.27
C GLU A 27 16.67 19.16 -1.04
N PRO A 28 15.49 18.91 -1.66
CA PRO A 28 14.87 17.59 -1.63
C PRO A 28 15.79 16.53 -2.22
N LYS A 29 15.66 15.29 -1.76
CA LYS A 29 16.42 14.17 -2.31
C LYS A 29 16.20 14.07 -3.82
N ASN A 30 17.26 13.83 -4.58
CA ASN A 30 17.19 13.72 -6.03
C ASN A 30 16.21 12.63 -6.46
N LEU A 31 15.28 12.95 -7.37
CA LEU A 31 14.21 12.03 -7.81
C LEU A 31 14.75 10.74 -8.42
N PHE A 32 15.86 10.80 -9.17
CA PHE A 32 16.48 9.59 -9.74
C PHE A 32 16.95 8.64 -8.65
N LEU A 33 17.58 9.16 -7.59
CA LEU A 33 18.03 8.36 -6.45
C LEU A 33 16.84 7.76 -5.68
N LEU A 34 15.74 8.52 -5.51
CA LEU A 34 14.51 7.99 -4.91
C LEU A 34 13.93 6.84 -5.72
N LYS A 35 13.89 6.95 -7.05
CA LYS A 35 13.42 5.86 -7.92
C LYS A 35 14.32 4.62 -7.82
N GLN A 36 15.63 4.80 -7.69
CA GLN A 36 16.56 3.69 -7.45
C GLN A 36 16.29 3.00 -6.11
N GLU A 37 16.03 3.76 -5.04
CA GLU A 37 15.68 3.19 -3.73
C GLU A 37 14.38 2.40 -3.78
N VAL A 38 13.34 2.94 -4.42
CA VAL A 38 12.07 2.22 -4.62
C VAL A 38 12.29 0.94 -5.43
N SER A 39 13.11 1.00 -6.49
CA SER A 39 13.44 -0.19 -7.28
C SER A 39 14.19 -1.23 -6.45
N ALA A 40 15.19 -0.82 -5.67
CA ALA A 40 15.95 -1.71 -4.80
C ALA A 40 15.08 -2.36 -3.71
N TYR A 41 14.14 -1.61 -3.13
CA TYR A 41 13.17 -2.13 -2.16
C TYR A 41 12.32 -3.26 -2.74
N VAL A 42 11.88 -3.13 -4.00
CA VAL A 42 11.13 -4.17 -4.68
C VAL A 42 12.02 -5.35 -5.10
N ASP A 43 13.17 -5.07 -5.72
CA ASP A 43 14.05 -6.10 -6.29
C ASP A 43 14.73 -6.95 -5.22
N SER A 44 14.90 -6.42 -4.00
CA SER A 44 15.36 -7.19 -2.83
C SER A 44 14.32 -8.16 -2.27
N GLY A 45 13.06 -8.09 -2.69
CA GLY A 45 11.95 -8.87 -2.14
C GLY A 45 11.27 -8.24 -0.92
N ARG A 46 11.87 -7.23 -0.28
CA ARG A 46 11.33 -6.60 0.95
C ARG A 46 9.92 -6.05 0.78
N TYR A 47 9.60 -5.52 -0.38
CA TYR A 47 8.24 -5.06 -0.67
C TYR A 47 7.19 -6.16 -0.46
N LEU A 48 7.43 -7.36 -0.99
CA LEU A 48 6.54 -8.50 -0.82
C LEU A 48 6.58 -9.08 0.60
N GLU A 49 7.73 -9.03 1.27
CA GLU A 49 7.86 -9.43 2.68
C GLU A 49 7.02 -8.52 3.59
N ASP A 50 7.09 -7.21 3.39
CA ASP A 50 6.31 -6.25 4.16
C ASP A 50 4.79 -6.41 3.92
N ILE A 51 4.38 -6.65 2.66
CA ILE A 51 2.98 -7.02 2.35
C ILE A 51 2.59 -8.31 3.07
N ALA A 52 3.46 -9.32 3.06
CA ALA A 52 3.18 -10.61 3.69
C ALA A 52 3.02 -10.48 5.22
N ALA A 53 3.78 -9.60 5.85
CA ALA A 53 3.64 -9.30 7.28
C ALA A 53 2.26 -8.73 7.60
N VAL A 54 1.79 -7.72 6.86
CA VAL A 54 0.45 -7.15 7.03
C VAL A 54 -0.64 -8.18 6.74
N ALA A 55 -0.48 -8.99 5.69
CA ALA A 55 -1.42 -10.04 5.34
C ALA A 55 -1.52 -11.13 6.43
N ALA A 56 -0.42 -11.47 7.10
CA ALA A 56 -0.40 -12.40 8.22
C ALA A 56 -1.18 -11.86 9.43
N GLU A 57 -1.01 -10.57 9.75
CA GLU A 57 -1.82 -9.91 10.78
C GLU A 57 -3.31 -9.91 10.44
N ALA A 58 -3.65 -9.57 9.19
CA ALA A 58 -5.04 -9.60 8.73
C ALA A 58 -5.63 -11.01 8.82
N ASN A 59 -4.90 -12.05 8.42
CA ASN A 59 -5.35 -13.43 8.55
C ASN A 59 -5.60 -13.84 10.02
N THR A 60 -4.72 -13.43 10.92
CA THR A 60 -4.88 -13.69 12.36
C THR A 60 -6.15 -13.01 12.89
N TRP A 61 -6.37 -11.76 12.52
CA TRP A 61 -7.55 -10.99 12.89
C TRP A 61 -8.84 -11.61 12.35
N LEU A 62 -8.88 -11.99 11.07
CA LEU A 62 -10.06 -12.62 10.46
C LEU A 62 -10.47 -13.90 11.20
N LYS A 63 -9.51 -14.75 11.58
CA LYS A 63 -9.76 -15.97 12.36
C LYS A 63 -10.34 -15.63 13.73
N GLN A 64 -9.72 -14.72 14.48
CA GLN A 64 -10.20 -14.29 15.79
C GLN A 64 -11.64 -13.75 15.72
N ARG A 65 -11.95 -12.97 14.68
CA ARG A 65 -13.30 -12.39 14.52
C ARG A 65 -14.33 -13.42 14.06
N ALA A 66 -13.91 -14.41 13.26
CA ALA A 66 -14.78 -15.51 12.86
C ALA A 66 -15.14 -16.39 14.07
N ASP A 67 -14.17 -16.71 14.94
CA ASP A 67 -14.39 -17.50 16.15
C ASP A 67 -15.32 -16.77 17.17
N ALA A 68 -15.23 -15.43 17.23
CA ALA A 68 -16.07 -14.60 18.07
C ALA A 68 -17.40 -14.18 17.41
N LYS A 69 -17.75 -14.78 16.27
CA LYS A 69 -18.94 -14.41 15.51
C LYS A 69 -20.23 -14.73 16.28
N LYS A 70 -21.08 -13.71 16.46
CA LYS A 70 -22.43 -13.89 17.01
C LYS A 70 -23.35 -14.58 16.00
N PRO A 71 -24.34 -15.38 16.45
CA PRO A 71 -25.34 -15.96 15.56
C PRO A 71 -26.03 -14.89 14.72
N GLY A 72 -26.18 -15.12 13.42
CA GLY A 72 -26.80 -14.18 12.50
C GLY A 72 -25.93 -13.02 12.02
N ALA A 73 -24.74 -12.80 12.61
CA ALA A 73 -23.86 -11.71 12.15
C ALA A 73 -23.33 -11.94 10.73
N ARG A 74 -23.34 -10.89 9.92
CA ARG A 74 -22.80 -10.87 8.55
C ARG A 74 -21.44 -10.18 8.56
N LEU A 75 -20.35 -10.96 8.67
CA LEU A 75 -18.99 -10.41 8.67
C LEU A 75 -18.52 -10.14 7.25
N ALA A 76 -17.80 -9.04 7.05
CA ALA A 76 -17.24 -8.64 5.78
C ALA A 76 -15.75 -8.27 5.87
N LEU A 77 -15.02 -8.62 4.82
CA LEU A 77 -13.69 -8.12 4.49
C LEU A 77 -13.82 -7.17 3.29
N VAL A 78 -13.31 -5.96 3.41
CA VAL A 78 -13.20 -5.01 2.31
C VAL A 78 -11.78 -5.04 1.78
N LEU A 79 -11.63 -5.11 0.45
CA LEU A 79 -10.35 -5.12 -0.26
C LEU A 79 -10.36 -4.05 -1.36
N ASP A 80 -9.25 -3.36 -1.53
CA ASP A 80 -8.95 -2.61 -2.74
C ASP A 80 -8.39 -3.53 -3.85
N VAL A 81 -8.16 -3.01 -5.04
CA VAL A 81 -7.67 -3.74 -6.22
C VAL A 81 -6.21 -3.44 -6.52
N ASP A 82 -5.89 -2.16 -6.82
CA ASP A 82 -4.58 -1.76 -7.35
C ASP A 82 -3.52 -1.74 -6.23
N GLU A 83 -2.39 -2.40 -6.41
CA GLU A 83 -1.35 -2.64 -5.40
C GLU A 83 -1.86 -3.28 -4.09
N THR A 84 -3.07 -3.82 -4.15
CA THR A 84 -3.71 -4.59 -3.06
C THR A 84 -3.97 -6.03 -3.50
N LEU A 85 -4.96 -6.30 -4.34
CA LEU A 85 -5.20 -7.63 -4.92
C LEU A 85 -4.34 -7.89 -6.15
N LEU A 86 -4.16 -6.87 -6.99
CA LEU A 86 -3.42 -6.93 -8.24
C LEU A 86 -2.20 -6.01 -8.20
N SER A 87 -1.10 -6.46 -8.78
CA SER A 87 0.10 -5.64 -8.91
C SER A 87 0.19 -5.02 -10.30
N ASN A 88 0.30 -3.71 -10.37
CA ASN A 88 0.54 -2.97 -11.59
C ASN A 88 2.03 -2.60 -11.76
N LEU A 89 2.92 -3.22 -11.01
CA LEU A 89 4.32 -2.85 -10.92
C LEU A 89 5.03 -2.81 -12.29
N SER A 90 4.68 -3.72 -13.20
CA SER A 90 5.25 -3.74 -14.55
C SER A 90 4.87 -2.48 -15.35
N GLU A 91 3.62 -2.06 -15.28
CA GLU A 91 3.11 -0.85 -15.91
C GLU A 91 3.72 0.41 -15.26
N ILE A 92 3.78 0.43 -13.92
CA ILE A 92 4.37 1.53 -13.15
C ILE A 92 5.85 1.72 -13.52
N ARG A 93 6.64 0.65 -13.58
CA ARG A 93 8.05 0.69 -13.98
C ARG A 93 8.23 1.06 -15.46
N GLY A 94 7.40 0.53 -16.32
CA GLY A 94 7.41 0.84 -17.77
C GLY A 94 7.17 2.32 -18.05
N ASN A 95 6.50 3.03 -17.16
CA ASN A 95 6.26 4.48 -17.22
C ASN A 95 7.17 5.29 -16.28
N ASP A 96 8.29 4.76 -15.86
CA ASP A 96 9.24 5.45 -14.98
C ASP A 96 8.59 5.99 -13.70
N PHE A 97 7.73 5.19 -13.06
CA PHE A 97 6.90 5.53 -11.89
C PHE A 97 5.91 6.69 -12.13
N GLY A 98 5.59 6.97 -13.39
CA GLY A 98 4.61 7.97 -13.78
C GLY A 98 3.27 7.34 -14.18
N TYR A 99 2.20 8.13 -14.09
CA TYR A 99 0.87 7.73 -14.58
C TYR A 99 0.67 8.26 -16.01
N ARG A 100 0.36 7.36 -16.94
CA ARG A 100 0.03 7.69 -18.33
C ARG A 100 -1.28 7.03 -18.74
N PRO A 101 -2.36 7.78 -18.93
CA PRO A 101 -3.65 7.19 -19.34
C PRO A 101 -3.58 6.37 -20.63
N VAL A 102 -2.70 6.77 -21.57
CA VAL A 102 -2.52 6.10 -22.87
C VAL A 102 -2.00 4.65 -22.74
N SER A 103 -1.23 4.33 -21.71
CA SER A 103 -0.76 2.97 -21.43
C SER A 103 -1.59 2.30 -20.32
N TRP A 104 -2.04 3.05 -19.32
CA TRP A 104 -2.83 2.54 -18.22
C TRP A 104 -4.15 1.90 -18.66
N VAL A 105 -4.92 2.57 -19.52
CA VAL A 105 -6.22 2.05 -19.96
C VAL A 105 -6.09 0.72 -20.70
N PRO A 106 -5.19 0.55 -21.68
CA PRO A 106 -4.94 -0.75 -22.30
C PRO A 106 -4.45 -1.80 -21.29
N TRP A 107 -3.56 -1.43 -20.34
CA TRP A 107 -3.07 -2.35 -19.31
C TRP A 107 -4.22 -2.92 -18.47
N VAL A 108 -5.09 -2.07 -17.90
CA VAL A 108 -6.23 -2.52 -17.12
C VAL A 108 -7.18 -3.40 -17.94
N ARG A 109 -7.44 -3.02 -19.19
CA ARG A 109 -8.31 -3.79 -20.09
C ARG A 109 -7.73 -5.12 -20.51
N SER A 110 -6.40 -5.25 -20.54
CA SER A 110 -5.74 -6.52 -20.87
C SER A 110 -5.99 -7.62 -19.85
N GLY A 111 -6.31 -7.24 -18.60
CA GLY A 111 -6.57 -8.19 -17.52
C GLY A 111 -5.37 -9.06 -17.16
N GLN A 112 -4.13 -8.57 -17.32
CA GLN A 112 -2.90 -9.35 -17.16
C GLN A 112 -2.11 -9.01 -15.88
N ALA A 113 -2.63 -8.15 -15.02
CA ALA A 113 -1.96 -7.81 -13.77
C ALA A 113 -1.84 -9.06 -12.88
N PRO A 114 -0.64 -9.41 -12.39
CA PRO A 114 -0.46 -10.55 -11.51
C PRO A 114 -1.09 -10.28 -10.14
N VAL A 115 -1.46 -11.35 -9.45
CA VAL A 115 -1.99 -11.26 -8.09
C VAL A 115 -0.87 -11.00 -7.08
N ILE A 116 -1.20 -10.24 -6.04
CA ILE A 116 -0.38 -10.12 -4.84
C ILE A 116 -0.67 -11.32 -3.94
N VAL A 117 0.20 -12.33 -4.01
CA VAL A 117 -0.01 -13.66 -3.41
C VAL A 117 -0.36 -13.62 -1.91
N PRO A 118 0.29 -12.82 -1.05
CA PRO A 118 -0.10 -12.74 0.35
C PRO A 118 -1.55 -12.28 0.56
N VAL A 119 -2.02 -11.30 -0.21
CA VAL A 119 -3.40 -10.79 -0.12
C VAL A 119 -4.41 -11.77 -0.70
N LEU A 120 -4.06 -12.52 -1.75
CA LEU A 120 -4.86 -13.66 -2.20
C LEU A 120 -5.05 -14.70 -1.07
N GLY A 121 -4.04 -14.89 -0.23
CA GLY A 121 -4.13 -15.72 0.98
C GLY A 121 -5.20 -15.21 1.94
N VAL A 122 -5.26 -13.89 2.17
CA VAL A 122 -6.29 -13.26 3.02
C VAL A 122 -7.69 -13.45 2.42
N TYR A 123 -7.84 -13.22 1.12
CA TYR A 123 -9.09 -13.47 0.40
C TYR A 123 -9.57 -14.92 0.60
N ARG A 124 -8.68 -15.90 0.41
CA ARG A 124 -9.00 -17.33 0.57
C ARG A 124 -9.40 -17.66 2.01
N THR A 125 -8.68 -17.14 3.01
CA THR A 125 -9.03 -17.28 4.42
C THR A 125 -10.43 -16.74 4.71
N ALA A 126 -10.74 -15.53 4.25
CA ALA A 126 -12.07 -14.95 4.43
C ALA A 126 -13.17 -15.84 3.82
N ARG A 127 -12.94 -16.36 2.61
CA ARG A 127 -13.89 -17.28 1.95
C ARG A 127 -14.09 -18.59 2.72
N GLN A 128 -13.03 -19.19 3.22
CA GLN A 128 -13.08 -20.42 4.03
C GLN A 128 -13.83 -20.22 5.35
N LEU A 129 -13.70 -19.03 5.96
CA LEU A 129 -14.39 -18.68 7.21
C LEU A 129 -15.83 -18.18 7.00
N GLY A 130 -16.35 -18.17 5.77
CA GLY A 130 -17.69 -17.66 5.47
C GLY A 130 -17.84 -16.15 5.68
N ILE A 131 -16.73 -15.41 5.61
CA ILE A 131 -16.71 -13.93 5.65
C ILE A 131 -17.00 -13.44 4.23
N GLY A 132 -17.96 -12.51 4.08
CA GLY A 132 -18.28 -11.89 2.80
C GLY A 132 -17.12 -11.02 2.31
N VAL A 133 -16.71 -11.19 1.06
CA VAL A 133 -15.68 -10.33 0.45
C VAL A 133 -16.34 -9.23 -0.36
N ILE A 134 -15.92 -8.01 -0.13
CA ILE A 134 -16.37 -6.80 -0.81
C ILE A 134 -15.15 -6.13 -1.40
N ILE A 135 -15.21 -5.76 -2.66
CA ILE A 135 -14.09 -5.12 -3.37
C ILE A 135 -14.51 -3.70 -3.75
N LEU A 136 -13.73 -2.71 -3.31
CA LEU A 136 -13.94 -1.29 -3.58
C LEU A 136 -12.73 -0.74 -4.34
N THR A 137 -12.90 -0.37 -5.61
CA THR A 137 -11.77 0.08 -6.43
C THR A 137 -11.92 1.54 -6.90
N GLY A 138 -10.79 2.24 -6.99
CA GLY A 138 -10.70 3.54 -7.63
C GLY A 138 -10.82 3.50 -9.16
N ARG A 139 -10.77 2.31 -9.77
CA ARG A 139 -11.05 2.12 -11.21
C ARG A 139 -12.48 2.55 -11.53
N THR A 140 -12.73 2.87 -12.79
CA THR A 140 -14.05 3.31 -13.28
C THR A 140 -14.87 2.17 -13.85
N GLU A 141 -16.19 2.39 -14.05
CA GLU A 141 -17.08 1.41 -14.70
C GLU A 141 -16.58 0.98 -16.08
N GLY A 142 -15.89 1.87 -16.81
CA GLY A 142 -15.27 1.55 -18.10
C GLY A 142 -14.18 0.47 -18.02
N ASP A 143 -13.66 0.21 -16.84
CA ASP A 143 -12.59 -0.75 -16.56
C ASP A 143 -13.13 -2.09 -16.02
N ARG A 144 -14.46 -2.19 -15.80
CA ARG A 144 -15.10 -3.36 -15.15
C ARG A 144 -14.75 -4.67 -15.82
N HIS A 145 -14.94 -4.76 -17.13
CA HIS A 145 -14.75 -6.02 -17.86
C HIS A 145 -13.33 -6.59 -17.69
N GLY A 146 -12.30 -5.76 -17.92
CA GLY A 146 -10.91 -6.18 -17.74
C GLY A 146 -10.57 -6.50 -16.29
N THR A 147 -11.08 -5.70 -15.34
CA THR A 147 -10.86 -5.92 -13.92
C THR A 147 -11.47 -7.24 -13.43
N GLU A 148 -12.74 -7.51 -13.77
CA GLU A 148 -13.40 -8.77 -13.39
C GLU A 148 -12.73 -9.98 -14.02
N ALA A 149 -12.37 -9.90 -15.30
CA ALA A 149 -11.66 -10.96 -15.99
C ALA A 149 -10.32 -11.26 -15.31
N ASN A 150 -9.55 -10.23 -14.96
CA ASN A 150 -8.27 -10.37 -14.28
C ASN A 150 -8.45 -10.99 -12.89
N LEU A 151 -9.35 -10.46 -12.06
CA LEU A 151 -9.61 -11.00 -10.73
C LEU A 151 -9.97 -12.49 -10.78
N ARG A 152 -10.84 -12.89 -11.72
CA ARG A 152 -11.21 -14.31 -11.89
C ARG A 152 -10.03 -15.16 -12.34
N ALA A 153 -9.24 -14.68 -13.28
CA ALA A 153 -8.07 -15.39 -13.81
C ALA A 153 -7.02 -15.67 -12.73
N VAL A 154 -6.87 -14.79 -11.75
CA VAL A 154 -5.91 -14.96 -10.64
C VAL A 154 -6.51 -15.67 -9.41
N GLY A 155 -7.73 -16.17 -9.50
CA GLY A 155 -8.36 -16.95 -8.43
C GLY A 155 -9.21 -16.16 -7.43
N VAL A 156 -9.50 -14.88 -7.72
CA VAL A 156 -10.47 -14.06 -6.98
C VAL A 156 -11.80 -14.11 -7.76
N GLY A 157 -12.54 -15.20 -7.63
CA GLY A 157 -13.72 -15.46 -8.45
C GLY A 157 -15.07 -15.22 -7.78
N SER A 158 -15.10 -14.88 -6.50
CA SER A 158 -16.34 -14.75 -5.73
C SER A 158 -16.26 -13.59 -4.73
N TRP A 159 -17.20 -12.67 -4.84
CA TRP A 159 -17.38 -11.52 -3.96
C TRP A 159 -18.87 -11.24 -3.72
N VAL A 160 -19.18 -10.55 -2.62
CA VAL A 160 -20.55 -10.05 -2.33
C VAL A 160 -20.84 -8.84 -3.17
N ALA A 161 -19.88 -7.92 -3.31
CA ALA A 161 -19.97 -6.73 -4.11
C ALA A 161 -18.59 -6.37 -4.70
N LEU A 162 -18.60 -5.84 -5.93
CA LEU A 162 -17.46 -5.20 -6.57
C LEU A 162 -17.92 -3.85 -7.10
N GLN A 163 -17.38 -2.78 -6.51
CA GLN A 163 -17.81 -1.42 -6.76
C GLN A 163 -16.71 -0.58 -7.37
N PHE A 164 -17.05 0.12 -8.42
CA PHE A 164 -16.19 1.01 -9.18
C PHE A 164 -16.51 2.46 -8.87
N LYS A 165 -15.50 3.31 -8.89
CA LYS A 165 -15.69 4.74 -8.74
C LYS A 165 -16.45 5.31 -9.95
N ALA A 166 -17.41 6.20 -9.74
CA ALA A 166 -18.09 6.89 -10.82
C ALA A 166 -17.12 7.71 -11.66
N SER A 167 -17.30 7.66 -12.99
CA SER A 167 -16.46 8.42 -13.94
C SER A 167 -16.77 9.92 -13.95
N VAL A 168 -17.94 10.30 -13.47
CA VAL A 168 -18.48 11.68 -13.53
C VAL A 168 -18.63 12.22 -12.11
N ALA A 169 -17.99 13.31 -11.83
CA ALA A 169 -17.92 14.17 -10.66
C ALA A 169 -16.59 14.08 -9.90
N PRO A 170 -16.19 15.13 -9.20
CA PRO A 170 -14.96 15.14 -8.42
C PRO A 170 -15.12 14.29 -7.15
N SER A 171 -15.34 12.99 -7.30
CA SER A 171 -15.37 12.11 -6.14
C SER A 171 -13.95 11.73 -5.79
N ASN A 172 -13.45 12.27 -4.69
CA ASN A 172 -12.28 11.78 -4.01
C ASN A 172 -12.47 10.27 -3.75
N THR A 173 -11.45 9.46 -4.04
CA THR A 173 -11.51 8.01 -3.87
C THR A 173 -11.83 7.61 -2.43
N GLY A 174 -11.29 8.32 -1.46
CA GLY A 174 -11.56 8.08 -0.04
C GLY A 174 -13.04 8.31 0.31
N THR A 175 -13.64 9.40 -0.15
CA THR A 175 -15.07 9.68 0.05
C THR A 175 -15.96 8.60 -0.56
N PHE A 176 -15.64 8.16 -1.78
CA PHE A 176 -16.36 7.07 -2.44
C PHE A 176 -16.30 5.76 -1.62
N LYS A 177 -15.09 5.35 -1.20
CA LYS A 177 -14.91 4.10 -0.45
C LYS A 177 -15.53 4.17 0.94
N ALA A 178 -15.43 5.30 1.64
CA ALA A 178 -16.08 5.52 2.93
C ALA A 178 -17.61 5.42 2.82
N ALA A 179 -18.23 6.08 1.83
CA ALA A 179 -19.66 6.03 1.61
C ALA A 179 -20.17 4.59 1.32
N TRP A 180 -19.40 3.79 0.59
CA TRP A 180 -19.74 2.39 0.38
C TRP A 180 -19.63 1.56 1.66
N ARG A 181 -18.61 1.77 2.50
CA ARG A 181 -18.51 1.08 3.80
C ARG A 181 -19.66 1.48 4.74
N GLU A 182 -20.03 2.77 4.78
CA GLU A 182 -21.18 3.26 5.52
C GLU A 182 -22.47 2.56 5.09
N ARG A 183 -22.74 2.55 3.79
CA ARG A 183 -23.91 1.87 3.20
C ARG A 183 -23.94 0.39 3.59
N LEU A 184 -22.84 -0.33 3.43
CA LEU A 184 -22.77 -1.76 3.78
C LEU A 184 -23.04 -1.99 5.27
N THR A 185 -22.56 -1.11 6.14
CA THR A 185 -22.85 -1.15 7.58
C THR A 185 -24.34 -0.93 7.85
N ALA A 186 -24.95 0.03 7.17
CA ALA A 186 -26.40 0.26 7.25
C ALA A 186 -27.22 -0.93 6.73
N GLU A 187 -26.71 -1.69 5.77
CA GLU A 187 -27.31 -2.93 5.24
C GLU A 187 -27.09 -4.15 6.18
N GLY A 188 -26.46 -3.95 7.37
CA GLY A 188 -26.27 -4.97 8.39
C GLY A 188 -25.00 -5.79 8.25
N TRP A 189 -24.02 -5.36 7.44
CA TRP A 189 -22.69 -5.96 7.44
C TRP A 189 -21.84 -5.41 8.58
N THR A 190 -21.07 -6.28 9.22
CA THR A 190 -19.98 -5.88 10.10
C THR A 190 -18.68 -6.00 9.34
N ILE A 191 -18.11 -4.88 8.92
CA ILE A 191 -16.81 -4.85 8.23
C ILE A 191 -15.73 -5.05 9.27
N ILE A 192 -15.24 -6.27 9.39
CA ILE A 192 -14.24 -6.64 10.41
C ILE A 192 -12.83 -6.26 10.00
N ALA A 193 -12.56 -6.18 8.69
CA ALA A 193 -11.26 -5.79 8.14
C ALA A 193 -11.44 -5.00 6.85
N ASN A 194 -10.59 -3.99 6.65
CA ASN A 194 -10.48 -3.20 5.44
C ASN A 194 -9.01 -3.12 5.06
N ILE A 195 -8.64 -3.53 3.85
CA ILE A 195 -7.25 -3.63 3.39
C ILE A 195 -7.08 -2.84 2.11
N GLY A 196 -6.10 -1.96 2.10
CA GLY A 196 -5.73 -1.15 0.94
C GLY A 196 -4.30 -0.63 1.04
N ASP A 197 -3.77 -0.15 -0.07
CA ASP A 197 -2.41 0.38 -0.17
C ASP A 197 -2.34 1.92 -0.06
N GLN A 198 -3.49 2.60 -0.07
CA GLN A 198 -3.58 4.05 0.06
C GLN A 198 -4.31 4.45 1.34
N GLU A 199 -3.95 5.60 1.91
CA GLU A 199 -4.71 6.18 3.03
C GLU A 199 -6.17 6.46 2.63
N SER A 200 -6.42 6.81 1.37
CA SER A 200 -7.76 6.99 0.82
C SER A 200 -8.62 5.73 0.84
N ASP A 201 -8.02 4.53 0.89
CA ASP A 201 -8.76 3.28 1.01
C ASP A 201 -9.31 3.07 2.42
N LEU A 202 -8.61 3.60 3.40
CA LEU A 202 -8.84 3.35 4.82
C LEU A 202 -9.58 4.50 5.51
N ALA A 203 -9.46 5.71 4.98
CA ALA A 203 -10.07 6.90 5.56
C ALA A 203 -11.60 6.80 5.65
N GLY A 204 -12.19 7.42 6.70
CA GLY A 204 -13.63 7.55 6.87
C GLY A 204 -14.29 6.46 7.71
N GLY A 205 -13.55 5.49 8.24
CA GLY A 205 -14.03 4.51 9.22
C GLY A 205 -14.93 3.42 8.64
N PHE A 206 -15.89 2.95 9.45
CA PHE A 206 -16.82 1.85 9.17
C PHE A 206 -16.19 0.45 9.09
N ALA A 207 -14.93 0.29 9.50
CA ALA A 207 -14.28 -1.00 9.68
C ALA A 207 -13.78 -1.13 11.12
N GLU A 208 -13.79 -2.35 11.68
CA GLU A 208 -13.24 -2.59 13.01
C GLU A 208 -11.71 -2.45 13.02
N ARG A 209 -11.04 -2.85 11.93
CA ARG A 209 -9.59 -2.70 11.77
C ARG A 209 -9.20 -2.46 10.32
N ASP A 210 -8.32 -1.50 10.13
CA ASP A 210 -7.71 -1.20 8.85
C ASP A 210 -6.30 -1.81 8.78
N PHE A 211 -5.93 -2.28 7.58
CA PHE A 211 -4.64 -2.87 7.29
C PHE A 211 -4.02 -2.16 6.08
N LYS A 212 -3.04 -1.30 6.34
CA LYS A 212 -2.34 -0.52 5.33
C LYS A 212 -1.21 -1.33 4.72
N LEU A 213 -1.30 -1.62 3.43
CA LEU A 213 -0.21 -2.20 2.66
C LEU A 213 0.81 -1.14 2.23
N PRO A 214 2.09 -1.47 2.10
CA PRO A 214 3.08 -0.55 1.55
C PRO A 214 2.77 -0.22 0.08
N ASN A 215 2.89 1.05 -0.28
CA ASN A 215 2.94 1.50 -1.67
C ASN A 215 3.91 2.69 -1.78
N PRO A 216 5.15 2.47 -2.23
CA PRO A 216 6.12 3.52 -2.44
C PRO A 216 6.04 4.16 -3.83
N PHE A 217 5.10 3.77 -4.68
CA PHE A 217 5.10 4.09 -6.11
C PHE A 217 4.35 5.38 -6.44
N TYR A 218 3.20 5.57 -5.82
CA TYR A 218 2.31 6.71 -6.04
C TYR A 218 1.43 7.00 -4.82
N LEU A 219 0.82 8.16 -4.82
CA LEU A 219 -0.16 8.58 -3.82
C LEU A 219 -1.47 8.96 -4.50
N THR A 220 -2.57 8.37 -4.04
CA THR A 220 -3.94 8.72 -4.43
C THR A 220 -4.58 9.59 -3.35
N LYS A 221 -5.09 10.78 -3.74
CA LYS A 221 -5.79 11.72 -2.85
C LYS A 221 -7.29 11.53 -2.87
#